data_44b02ff54d62d899ee82e3bc4d2d4846
#
_entry.id   44b02ff54d62d899ee82e3bc4d2d4846
#
_cell.length_a   1.000
_cell.length_b   1.000
_cell.length_c   1.000
_cell.angle_alpha   90.00
_cell.angle_beta   90.00
_cell.angle_gamma   90.00
#
_symmetry.space_group_name_H-M   'P 1'
#
loop_
_entity.id
_entity.type
_entity.pdbx_description
1 polymer ?
#
loop_
_entity_poly.entity_id
_entity_poly.type
_entity_poly.pdbx_seq_one_letter_code
_entity_poly.pdbx_strand_id
1 'polypeptide(L)'
;METFNEDSVVHEPSTETFYISFKSGAKAFINYKVEKNDTIDLWHTEVPDEGRGTGIGGFLASKSIKDLAAANSSKTVILSCSYLQHYYKKNEAKFVDFKNIKMA
;
A
#
# COMPACT_ATOMS: atom_id res chain seq x y z
N MET A 1 -3.77 24.26 -2.89
CA MET A 1 -3.52 23.05 -2.05
C MET A 1 -3.76 21.79 -2.86
N GLU A 2 -2.83 20.83 -2.80
CA GLU A 2 -3.00 19.56 -3.49
C GLU A 2 -4.05 18.71 -2.78
N THR A 3 -4.90 18.06 -3.54
CA THR A 3 -5.93 17.16 -3.01
C THR A 3 -5.69 15.76 -3.55
N PHE A 4 -5.70 14.77 -2.66
CA PHE A 4 -5.43 13.38 -3.02
C PHE A 4 -6.55 12.45 -2.56
N ASN A 5 -6.65 11.31 -3.23
CA ASN A 5 -7.54 10.22 -2.85
C ASN A 5 -6.91 8.91 -3.33
N GLU A 6 -7.63 7.79 -3.21
CA GLU A 6 -7.09 6.50 -3.65
C GLU A 6 -6.77 6.48 -5.15
N ASP A 7 -7.50 7.23 -5.96
CA ASP A 7 -7.24 7.29 -7.41
C ASP A 7 -5.95 8.03 -7.75
N SER A 8 -5.39 8.77 -6.79
CA SER A 8 -4.10 9.45 -6.97
C SER A 8 -2.93 8.49 -6.89
N VAL A 9 -3.15 7.28 -6.39
CA VAL A 9 -2.09 6.28 -6.23
C VAL A 9 -1.75 5.68 -7.59
N VAL A 10 -0.46 5.71 -7.93
CA VAL A 10 0.07 5.10 -9.14
C VAL A 10 0.75 3.79 -8.79
N HIS A 11 0.44 2.73 -9.54
CA HIS A 11 1.11 1.45 -9.40
C HIS A 11 2.16 1.31 -10.50
N GLU A 12 3.39 1.08 -10.12
CA GLU A 12 4.50 0.88 -11.07
C GLU A 12 5.11 -0.50 -10.82
N PRO A 13 4.61 -1.53 -11.54
CA PRO A 13 5.06 -2.92 -11.31
C PRO A 13 6.53 -3.16 -11.59
N SER A 14 7.12 -2.42 -12.54
CA SER A 14 8.55 -2.61 -12.88
C SER A 14 9.47 -2.30 -11.72
N THR A 15 9.05 -1.43 -10.80
CA THR A 15 9.82 -1.07 -9.61
C THR A 15 9.19 -1.62 -8.33
N GLU A 16 8.11 -2.39 -8.45
CA GLU A 16 7.37 -2.95 -7.32
C GLU A 16 7.00 -1.87 -6.31
N THR A 17 6.38 -0.79 -6.81
CA THR A 17 6.08 0.41 -6.01
C THR A 17 4.67 0.92 -6.29
N PHE A 18 4.00 1.39 -5.23
CA PHE A 18 2.81 2.24 -5.32
C PHE A 18 3.22 3.61 -4.79
N TYR A 19 2.83 4.69 -5.47
CA TYR A 19 3.25 6.02 -5.02
C TYR A 19 2.23 7.10 -5.33
N ILE A 20 2.37 8.23 -4.62
CA ILE A 20 1.68 9.48 -4.91
C ILE A 20 2.77 10.54 -5.04
N SER A 21 2.72 11.32 -6.12
CA SER A 21 3.68 12.39 -6.37
C SER A 21 3.13 13.73 -5.89
N PHE A 22 4.00 14.54 -5.28
CA PHE A 22 3.69 15.91 -4.90
C PHE A 22 4.25 16.88 -5.93
N LYS A 23 3.72 18.10 -5.95
CA LYS A 23 4.22 19.14 -6.86
C LYS A 23 5.69 19.43 -6.65
N SER A 24 6.18 19.27 -5.43
CA SER A 24 7.59 19.47 -5.09
C SER A 24 8.52 18.46 -5.76
N GLY A 25 7.98 17.38 -6.29
CA GLY A 25 8.75 16.26 -6.81
C GLY A 25 8.97 15.14 -5.79
N ALA A 26 8.65 15.38 -4.52
CA ALA A 26 8.71 14.33 -3.51
C ALA A 26 7.61 13.30 -3.75
N LYS A 27 7.82 12.10 -3.24
CA LYS A 27 6.84 11.01 -3.38
C LYS A 27 6.59 10.34 -2.03
N ALA A 28 5.32 10.02 -1.77
CA ALA A 28 4.96 9.06 -0.75
C ALA A 28 4.85 7.71 -1.44
N PHE A 29 5.38 6.64 -0.86
CA PHE A 29 5.41 5.37 -1.56
C PHE A 29 5.39 4.16 -0.64
N ILE A 30 4.96 3.04 -1.22
CA ILE A 30 5.01 1.71 -0.61
C ILE A 30 5.75 0.80 -1.56
N ASN A 31 6.74 0.07 -1.03
CA ASN A 31 7.47 -0.94 -1.78
C ASN A 31 6.93 -2.32 -1.44
N TYR A 32 6.86 -3.18 -2.45
CA TYR A 32 6.52 -4.58 -2.24
C TYR A 32 7.53 -5.46 -2.98
N LYS A 33 7.50 -6.74 -2.70
CA LYS A 33 8.37 -7.71 -3.33
C LYS A 33 7.59 -8.96 -3.65
N VAL A 34 7.67 -9.40 -4.89
CA VAL A 34 7.08 -10.68 -5.32
C VAL A 34 8.06 -11.79 -4.96
N GLU A 35 7.62 -12.67 -4.07
CA GLU A 35 8.44 -13.77 -3.57
C GLU A 35 8.13 -15.07 -4.34
N LYS A 36 9.01 -16.06 -4.19
CA LYS A 36 8.89 -17.33 -4.92
C LYS A 36 7.75 -18.24 -4.45
N ASN A 37 7.30 -18.09 -3.22
CA ASN A 37 6.33 -19.00 -2.58
C ASN A 37 4.88 -18.52 -2.72
N ASP A 38 4.51 -17.97 -3.87
CA ASP A 38 3.18 -17.39 -4.10
C ASP A 38 2.85 -16.34 -3.04
N THR A 39 3.85 -15.53 -2.70
CA THR A 39 3.75 -14.51 -1.67
C THR A 39 4.15 -13.16 -2.25
N ILE A 40 3.41 -12.12 -1.87
CA ILE A 40 3.75 -10.73 -2.17
C ILE A 40 3.90 -10.03 -0.84
N ASP A 41 5.08 -9.46 -0.59
CA ASP A 41 5.41 -8.84 0.69
C ASP A 41 5.47 -7.33 0.56
N LEU A 42 4.55 -6.63 1.25
CA LEU A 42 4.60 -5.18 1.36
C LEU A 42 5.48 -4.85 2.57
N TRP A 43 6.71 -4.43 2.30
CA TRP A 43 7.74 -4.38 3.32
C TRP A 43 8.16 -2.98 3.77
N HIS A 44 7.80 -1.93 3.01
CA HIS A 44 8.29 -0.58 3.33
C HIS A 44 7.31 0.49 2.90
N THR A 45 7.16 1.55 3.73
CA THR A 45 6.33 2.71 3.45
C THR A 45 7.09 3.97 3.83
N GLU A 46 7.07 4.98 2.96
CA GLU A 46 7.60 6.30 3.29
C GLU A 46 6.62 7.38 2.89
N VAL A 47 6.43 8.34 3.81
CA VAL A 47 5.60 9.52 3.56
C VAL A 47 6.44 10.74 3.92
N PRO A 48 6.73 11.64 2.96
CA PRO A 48 7.49 12.85 3.26
C PRO A 48 6.71 13.78 4.19
N ASP A 49 7.42 14.72 4.82
CA ASP A 49 6.81 15.62 5.80
C ASP A 49 5.59 16.37 5.23
N GLU A 50 5.65 16.79 3.98
CA GLU A 50 4.54 17.49 3.33
C GLU A 50 3.27 16.65 3.19
N GLY A 51 3.41 15.33 3.25
CA GLY A 51 2.28 14.41 3.19
C GLY A 51 1.72 13.99 4.54
N ARG A 52 2.40 14.30 5.61
CA ARG A 52 1.98 13.89 6.95
C ARG A 52 0.74 14.64 7.39
N GLY A 53 -0.19 13.91 8.02
CA GLY A 53 -1.44 14.50 8.49
C GLY A 53 -2.47 14.75 7.41
N THR A 54 -2.21 14.32 6.16
CA THR A 54 -3.09 14.55 5.01
C THR A 54 -3.94 13.34 4.64
N GLY A 55 -3.71 12.18 5.28
CA GLY A 55 -4.41 10.94 4.93
C GLY A 55 -3.76 10.17 3.79
N ILE A 56 -2.68 10.67 3.22
CA ILE A 56 -2.00 10.04 2.08
C ILE A 56 -1.53 8.63 2.37
N GLY A 57 -0.97 8.40 3.56
CA GLY A 57 -0.54 7.07 3.95
C GLY A 57 -1.69 6.07 3.92
N GLY A 58 -2.88 6.50 4.34
CA GLY A 58 -4.08 5.67 4.29
C GLY A 58 -4.53 5.37 2.88
N PHE A 59 -4.46 6.35 1.97
CA PHE A 59 -4.81 6.11 0.55
C PHE A 59 -3.85 5.11 -0.08
N LEU A 60 -2.55 5.26 0.16
CA LEU A 60 -1.54 4.33 -0.31
C LEU A 60 -1.77 2.92 0.25
N ALA A 61 -1.98 2.82 1.55
CA ALA A 61 -2.18 1.53 2.21
C ALA A 61 -3.43 0.82 1.65
N SER A 62 -4.55 1.53 1.61
CA SER A 62 -5.81 0.96 1.13
C SER A 62 -5.68 0.47 -0.31
N LYS A 63 -5.19 1.33 -1.19
CA LYS A 63 -5.11 1.02 -2.61
C LYS A 63 -4.13 -0.13 -2.89
N SER A 64 -2.93 -0.07 -2.31
CA SER A 64 -1.90 -1.07 -2.56
C SER A 64 -2.31 -2.45 -2.07
N ILE A 65 -2.85 -2.53 -0.85
CA ILE A 65 -3.27 -3.81 -0.27
C ILE A 65 -4.41 -4.41 -1.09
N LYS A 66 -5.44 -3.62 -1.39
CA LYS A 66 -6.60 -4.09 -2.15
C LYS A 66 -6.23 -4.53 -3.55
N ASP A 67 -5.45 -3.71 -4.26
CA ASP A 67 -5.11 -4.01 -5.65
C ASP A 67 -4.25 -5.28 -5.75
N LEU A 68 -3.27 -5.43 -4.88
CA LEU A 68 -2.43 -6.63 -4.89
C LEU A 68 -3.23 -7.88 -4.50
N ALA A 69 -4.10 -7.78 -3.49
CA ALA A 69 -4.91 -8.90 -3.07
C ALA A 69 -5.91 -9.32 -4.15
N ALA A 70 -6.56 -8.36 -4.79
CA ALA A 70 -7.55 -8.64 -5.84
C ALA A 70 -6.92 -9.21 -7.10
N ALA A 71 -5.79 -8.65 -7.54
CA ALA A 71 -5.12 -9.10 -8.76
C ALA A 71 -4.39 -10.44 -8.58
N ASN A 72 -4.13 -10.86 -7.35
CA ASN A 72 -3.34 -12.05 -7.04
C ASN A 72 -4.08 -12.96 -6.05
N SER A 73 -5.32 -13.30 -6.35
CA SER A 73 -6.18 -14.08 -5.44
C SER A 73 -5.61 -15.46 -5.08
N SER A 74 -4.74 -16.02 -5.91
CA SER A 74 -4.07 -17.30 -5.63
C SER A 74 -2.80 -17.16 -4.80
N LYS A 75 -2.41 -15.92 -4.50
CA LYS A 75 -1.19 -15.62 -3.73
C LYS A 75 -1.57 -15.02 -2.38
N THR A 76 -0.62 -15.05 -1.45
CA THR A 76 -0.79 -14.42 -0.14
C THR A 76 -0.09 -13.06 -0.15
N VAL A 77 -0.82 -12.02 0.25
CA VAL A 77 -0.26 -10.70 0.45
C VAL A 77 0.11 -10.57 1.92
N ILE A 78 1.41 -10.39 2.19
CA ILE A 78 1.92 -10.30 3.55
C ILE A 78 2.28 -8.85 3.87
N LEU A 79 1.87 -8.41 5.04
CA LEU A 79 2.18 -7.07 5.54
C LEU A 79 3.33 -7.16 6.54
N SER A 80 4.56 -6.95 6.07
CA SER A 80 5.75 -6.94 6.92
C SER A 80 6.03 -5.56 7.50
N CYS A 81 5.61 -4.51 6.80
CA CYS A 81 5.78 -3.13 7.24
C CYS A 81 4.88 -2.85 8.45
N SER A 82 5.46 -2.38 9.54
CA SER A 82 4.70 -2.09 10.77
C SER A 82 3.60 -1.06 10.57
N TYR A 83 3.85 -0.06 9.73
CA TYR A 83 2.84 0.94 9.39
C TYR A 83 1.60 0.30 8.75
N LEU A 84 1.82 -0.61 7.80
CA LEU A 84 0.73 -1.30 7.11
C LEU A 84 -0.01 -2.26 8.02
N GLN A 85 0.70 -2.94 8.92
CA GLN A 85 0.07 -3.81 9.92
C GLN A 85 -0.88 -3.00 10.79
N HIS A 86 -0.42 -1.83 11.24
CA HIS A 86 -1.21 -0.95 12.09
C HIS A 86 -2.44 -0.42 11.33
N TYR A 87 -2.25 0.00 10.09
CA TYR A 87 -3.34 0.47 9.24
C TYR A 87 -4.38 -0.63 9.04
N TYR A 88 -3.94 -1.84 8.73
CA TYR A 88 -4.82 -2.97 8.48
C TYR A 88 -5.67 -3.28 9.72
N LYS A 89 -5.06 -3.32 10.89
CA LYS A 89 -5.78 -3.58 12.14
C LYS A 89 -6.86 -2.56 12.42
N LYS A 90 -6.59 -1.30 12.15
CA LYS A 90 -7.55 -0.21 12.37
C LYS A 90 -8.67 -0.17 11.32
N ASN A 91 -8.48 -0.79 10.19
CA ASN A 91 -9.38 -0.69 9.05
C ASN A 91 -9.81 -2.04 8.49
N GLU A 92 -9.88 -3.05 9.33
CA GLU A 92 -10.20 -4.42 8.90
C GLU A 92 -11.48 -4.51 8.08
N ALA A 93 -12.48 -3.69 8.41
CA ALA A 93 -13.75 -3.68 7.68
C ALA A 93 -13.60 -3.39 6.19
N LYS A 94 -12.55 -2.66 5.81
CA LYS A 94 -12.28 -2.34 4.40
C LYS A 94 -11.77 -3.54 3.61
N PHE A 95 -11.30 -4.57 4.30
CA PHE A 95 -10.62 -5.71 3.68
C PHE A 95 -11.35 -7.04 3.86
N VAL A 96 -12.60 -7.02 4.33
CA VAL A 96 -13.35 -8.24 4.64
C VAL A 96 -13.58 -9.15 3.44
N ASP A 97 -13.56 -8.58 2.23
CA ASP A 97 -13.76 -9.36 1.00
C ASP A 97 -12.49 -10.09 0.54
N PHE A 98 -11.35 -9.81 1.16
CA PHE A 98 -10.06 -10.39 0.79
C PHE A 98 -9.63 -11.42 1.83
N LYS A 99 -9.42 -12.65 1.39
CA LYS A 99 -9.03 -13.75 2.30
C LYS A 99 -7.54 -14.05 2.25
N ASN A 100 -6.82 -13.39 1.36
CA ASN A 100 -5.41 -13.68 1.09
C ASN A 100 -4.45 -12.62 1.67
N ILE A 101 -4.90 -11.84 2.64
CA ILE A 101 -4.07 -10.84 3.33
C ILE A 101 -3.66 -11.40 4.69
N LYS A 102 -2.36 -11.36 4.99
CA LYS A 102 -1.81 -11.82 6.26
C LYS A 102 -0.76 -10.84 6.79
N MET A 103 -0.64 -10.79 8.11
CA MET A 103 0.45 -10.05 8.74
C MET A 103 1.63 -10.98 8.97
N ALA A 104 2.82 -10.43 8.80
CA ALA A 104 4.05 -11.16 9.04
C ALA A 104 4.24 -11.50 10.51
#